data_b090b9abe196848bec22e7bdb76c94d2
#
_entry.id   b090b9abe196848bec22e7bdb76c94d2
#
_cell.length_a   1.000
_cell.length_b   1.000
_cell.length_c   1.000
_cell.angle_alpha   90.00
_cell.angle_beta   90.00
_cell.angle_gamma   90.00
#
_symmetry.space_group_name_H-M   'P 1'
#
loop_
_entity.id
_entity.type
_entity.pdbx_description
1 polymer ?
#
loop_
_entity_poly.entity_id
_entity_poly.type
_entity_poly.pdbx_seq_one_letter_code
_entity_poly.pdbx_strand_id
1 'polypeptide(L)'
;MIPRYTREEMGHIWSERNEFDTMLLVETLASEAQAELGVIPKEAAKIIREKGNFDVERIHEIERETNHDIISFVTAVGEYVGPEAAKYIHLGLTSTDVKDTALGYMMKQACDILIEDLKQLHAVLRRRAAEFKHTPMIGRTHGIHGEPTTFGLKLCLWMAEVERDIERMEHARKSVAVGKLSGAVGTYSNIDPFVEQYVCEKLGLEPVKIATQVVQRDRHAELLSTIAVVGGTLDKIALEIRHLQRTEVREAEEYFSPKQKGSSAMPHKRNPITCERICGMARLLRGYAQSAYEDQALWHERDISHSSVERVILPDATIALNYMLHLTIRTIDKLLVYPETMLKNLNLTGGLVFSQTILTHLVDKGAVRDEAYRWVQKYAMERWLEGKDFATGLKSDENIKKYLTDEEIDACFDPYKLLKHVDTIMARFGL
;
A
#
# COMPACT_ATOMS: atom_id res chain seq x y z
N MET A 1 1.43 -17.24 1.47
CA MET A 1 -0.02 -16.80 1.58
C MET A 1 -0.93 -17.89 1.03
N ILE A 2 -2.19 -17.96 1.48
CA ILE A 2 -3.16 -18.95 0.95
C ILE A 2 -3.59 -18.60 -0.49
N PRO A 3 -3.95 -19.60 -1.33
CA PRO A 3 -4.30 -19.37 -2.74
C PRO A 3 -5.43 -18.34 -2.94
N ARG A 4 -6.39 -18.27 -2.01
CA ARG A 4 -7.52 -17.32 -2.07
C ARG A 4 -7.09 -15.86 -2.15
N TYR A 5 -5.93 -15.50 -1.61
CA TYR A 5 -5.41 -14.14 -1.53
C TYR A 5 -4.19 -13.91 -2.41
N THR A 6 -3.78 -14.94 -3.16
CA THR A 6 -2.64 -14.88 -4.06
C THR A 6 -3.11 -14.60 -5.48
N ARG A 7 -2.70 -13.47 -6.05
CA ARG A 7 -2.90 -13.17 -7.47
C ARG A 7 -1.75 -13.80 -8.27
N GLU A 8 -2.05 -14.18 -9.50
CA GLU A 8 -1.16 -14.98 -10.33
C GLU A 8 0.21 -14.34 -10.52
N GLU A 9 0.26 -13.07 -10.89
CA GLU A 9 1.50 -12.35 -11.18
C GLU A 9 2.43 -12.26 -9.97
N MET A 10 1.91 -11.97 -8.78
CA MET A 10 2.70 -11.91 -7.55
C MET A 10 3.04 -13.31 -7.04
N GLY A 11 2.10 -14.24 -7.16
CA GLY A 11 2.31 -15.64 -6.79
C GLY A 11 3.38 -16.32 -7.64
N HIS A 12 3.51 -15.95 -8.92
CA HIS A 12 4.56 -16.44 -9.80
C HIS A 12 5.95 -16.03 -9.29
N ILE A 13 6.15 -14.76 -8.89
CA ILE A 13 7.45 -14.29 -8.36
C ILE A 13 7.91 -15.15 -7.18
N TRP A 14 7.00 -15.52 -6.29
CA TRP A 14 7.29 -16.26 -5.07
C TRP A 14 7.07 -17.78 -5.20
N SER A 15 6.90 -18.28 -6.42
CA SER A 15 6.85 -19.72 -6.63
C SER A 15 8.24 -20.32 -6.48
N GLU A 16 8.31 -21.51 -5.93
CA GLU A 16 9.55 -22.27 -5.76
C GLU A 16 10.29 -22.46 -7.10
N ARG A 17 9.53 -22.73 -8.17
CA ARG A 17 10.11 -22.82 -9.52
C ARG A 17 10.82 -21.52 -9.92
N ASN A 18 10.21 -20.35 -9.71
CA ASN A 18 10.81 -19.05 -10.05
C ASN A 18 12.01 -18.71 -9.15
N GLU A 19 12.00 -19.13 -7.89
CA GLU A 19 13.15 -18.99 -7.00
C GLU A 19 14.37 -19.73 -7.57
N PHE A 20 14.21 -21.00 -7.95
CA PHE A 20 15.28 -21.78 -8.57
C PHE A 20 15.66 -21.27 -9.97
N ASP A 21 14.71 -20.86 -10.81
CA ASP A 21 15.00 -20.24 -12.10
C ASP A 21 15.86 -18.96 -11.92
N THR A 22 15.56 -18.17 -10.90
CA THR A 22 16.32 -16.95 -10.60
C THR A 22 17.72 -17.27 -10.06
N MET A 23 17.85 -18.27 -9.20
CA MET A 23 19.15 -18.75 -8.74
C MET A 23 20.00 -19.31 -9.88
N LEU A 24 19.41 -20.07 -10.81
CA LEU A 24 20.08 -20.55 -12.00
C LEU A 24 20.57 -19.39 -12.88
N LEU A 25 19.77 -18.35 -13.01
CA LEU A 25 20.16 -17.14 -13.74
C LEU A 25 21.39 -16.47 -13.10
N VAL A 26 21.42 -16.33 -11.76
CA VAL A 26 22.59 -15.78 -11.04
C VAL A 26 23.83 -16.64 -11.27
N GLU A 27 23.74 -17.96 -11.11
CA GLU A 27 24.87 -18.91 -11.34
C GLU A 27 25.39 -18.85 -12.77
N THR A 28 24.47 -18.77 -13.74
CA THR A 28 24.83 -18.68 -15.16
C THR A 28 25.58 -17.39 -15.47
N LEU A 29 25.08 -16.26 -14.98
CA LEU A 29 25.70 -14.94 -15.15
C LEU A 29 27.07 -14.87 -14.45
N ALA A 30 27.19 -15.47 -13.27
CA ALA A 30 28.46 -15.55 -12.56
C ALA A 30 29.49 -16.39 -13.34
N SER A 31 29.07 -17.52 -13.93
CA SER A 31 29.90 -18.35 -14.78
C SER A 31 30.34 -17.60 -16.05
N GLU A 32 29.46 -16.81 -16.68
CA GLU A 32 29.81 -15.99 -17.83
C GLU A 32 30.88 -14.94 -17.48
N ALA A 33 30.70 -14.24 -16.37
CA ALA A 33 31.65 -13.24 -15.88
C ALA A 33 33.04 -13.88 -15.62
N GLN A 34 33.06 -15.05 -14.98
CA GLN A 34 34.30 -15.78 -14.74
C GLN A 34 34.99 -16.26 -16.04
N ALA A 35 34.20 -16.60 -17.06
CA ALA A 35 34.72 -16.96 -18.39
C ALA A 35 35.30 -15.72 -19.10
N GLU A 36 34.74 -14.55 -18.94
CA GLU A 36 35.33 -13.30 -19.46
C GLU A 36 36.68 -12.98 -18.80
N LEU A 37 36.81 -13.25 -17.50
CA LEU A 37 38.09 -13.14 -16.77
C LEU A 37 39.09 -14.25 -17.11
N GLY A 38 38.67 -15.27 -17.83
CA GLY A 38 39.50 -16.43 -18.13
C GLY A 38 39.72 -17.40 -16.94
N VAL A 39 38.91 -17.25 -15.87
CA VAL A 39 38.94 -18.13 -14.69
C VAL A 39 38.39 -19.52 -15.04
N ILE A 40 37.36 -19.56 -15.87
CA ILE A 40 36.80 -20.81 -16.42
C ILE A 40 36.83 -20.79 -17.95
N PRO A 41 36.78 -21.96 -18.60
CA PRO A 41 36.68 -22.02 -20.05
C PRO A 41 35.38 -21.41 -20.57
N LYS A 42 35.44 -20.63 -21.65
CA LYS A 42 34.24 -20.04 -22.30
C LYS A 42 33.22 -21.12 -22.73
N GLU A 43 33.70 -22.27 -23.15
CA GLU A 43 32.84 -23.38 -23.53
C GLU A 43 32.04 -23.92 -22.34
N ALA A 44 32.63 -23.95 -21.13
CA ALA A 44 31.90 -24.34 -19.91
C ALA A 44 30.75 -23.37 -19.58
N ALA A 45 31.01 -22.06 -19.63
CA ALA A 45 29.96 -21.04 -19.41
C ALA A 45 28.85 -21.14 -20.47
N LYS A 46 29.20 -21.40 -21.73
CA LYS A 46 28.24 -21.63 -22.81
C LYS A 46 27.37 -22.87 -22.54
N ILE A 47 27.97 -23.99 -22.12
CA ILE A 47 27.23 -25.22 -21.78
C ILE A 47 26.26 -24.92 -20.58
N ILE A 48 26.72 -24.21 -19.55
CA ILE A 48 25.86 -23.82 -18.41
C ILE A 48 24.68 -22.99 -18.89
N ARG A 49 24.89 -22.02 -19.77
CA ARG A 49 23.84 -21.19 -20.36
C ARG A 49 22.83 -21.99 -21.19
N GLU A 50 23.29 -22.87 -22.04
CA GLU A 50 22.47 -23.60 -23.01
C GLU A 50 21.75 -24.80 -22.39
N LYS A 51 22.38 -25.49 -21.43
CA LYS A 51 21.89 -26.74 -20.86
C LYS A 51 21.49 -26.66 -19.40
N GLY A 52 21.81 -25.55 -18.73
CA GLY A 52 21.41 -25.33 -17.33
C GLY A 52 19.91 -25.49 -17.18
N ASN A 53 19.50 -26.44 -16.38
CA ASN A 53 18.11 -26.77 -16.07
C ASN A 53 18.06 -27.54 -14.74
N PHE A 54 16.88 -27.74 -14.21
CA PHE A 54 16.67 -28.53 -12.99
C PHE A 54 15.26 -29.10 -12.97
N ASP A 55 15.10 -30.12 -12.15
CA ASP A 55 13.82 -30.67 -11.74
C ASP A 55 13.65 -30.40 -10.24
N VAL A 56 12.52 -29.78 -9.83
CA VAL A 56 12.27 -29.38 -8.44
C VAL A 56 12.19 -30.60 -7.52
N GLU A 57 11.52 -31.66 -7.95
CA GLU A 57 11.42 -32.89 -7.16
C GLU A 57 12.79 -33.53 -6.97
N ARG A 58 13.66 -33.45 -8.00
CA ARG A 58 15.02 -33.94 -7.91
C ARG A 58 15.88 -33.16 -6.93
N ILE A 59 15.71 -31.83 -6.88
CA ILE A 59 16.34 -30.98 -5.85
C ILE A 59 15.92 -31.44 -4.46
N HIS A 60 14.62 -31.64 -4.23
CA HIS A 60 14.10 -32.13 -2.95
C HIS A 60 14.61 -33.54 -2.58
N GLU A 61 14.77 -34.44 -3.57
CA GLU A 61 15.39 -35.76 -3.32
C GLU A 61 16.79 -35.63 -2.78
N ILE A 62 17.63 -34.81 -3.46
CA ILE A 62 19.02 -34.59 -3.05
C ILE A 62 19.07 -33.87 -1.69
N GLU A 63 18.16 -32.92 -1.43
CA GLU A 63 18.13 -32.18 -0.17
C GLU A 63 17.82 -33.09 1.04
N ARG A 64 16.97 -34.08 0.88
CA ARG A 64 16.71 -35.09 1.94
C ARG A 64 17.95 -35.85 2.39
N GLU A 65 18.96 -35.96 1.52
CA GLU A 65 20.24 -36.62 1.85
C GLU A 65 21.28 -35.60 2.36
N THR A 66 21.40 -34.46 1.69
CA THR A 66 22.43 -33.45 1.96
C THR A 66 22.10 -32.51 3.09
N ASN A 67 20.80 -32.31 3.40
CA ASN A 67 20.28 -31.28 4.32
C ASN A 67 20.80 -29.87 4.00
N HIS A 68 21.02 -29.57 2.70
CA HIS A 68 21.55 -28.27 2.27
C HIS A 68 20.94 -27.87 0.91
N ASP A 69 20.11 -26.83 0.92
CA ASP A 69 19.31 -26.37 -0.22
C ASP A 69 20.15 -25.97 -1.45
N ILE A 70 21.16 -25.12 -1.28
CA ILE A 70 22.00 -24.68 -2.42
C ILE A 70 22.86 -25.82 -2.98
N ILE A 71 23.41 -26.68 -2.15
CA ILE A 71 24.18 -27.85 -2.64
C ILE A 71 23.27 -28.76 -3.47
N SER A 72 22.05 -28.99 -3.01
CA SER A 72 21.05 -29.80 -3.70
C SER A 72 20.69 -29.20 -5.05
N PHE A 73 20.46 -27.91 -5.10
CA PHE A 73 20.18 -27.17 -6.34
C PHE A 73 21.36 -27.26 -7.33
N VAL A 74 22.56 -26.90 -6.89
CA VAL A 74 23.78 -26.96 -7.76
C VAL A 74 24.05 -28.37 -8.28
N THR A 75 23.84 -29.37 -7.42
CA THR A 75 24.00 -30.79 -7.82
C THR A 75 22.98 -31.17 -8.89
N ALA A 76 21.70 -30.81 -8.70
CA ALA A 76 20.66 -31.08 -9.70
C ALA A 76 20.94 -30.38 -11.03
N VAL A 77 21.38 -29.12 -11.03
CA VAL A 77 21.80 -28.42 -12.26
C VAL A 77 23.01 -29.13 -12.91
N GLY A 78 23.94 -29.62 -12.10
CA GLY A 78 25.10 -30.37 -12.58
C GLY A 78 24.75 -31.62 -13.38
N GLU A 79 23.63 -32.30 -13.04
CA GLU A 79 23.14 -33.47 -13.78
C GLU A 79 22.75 -33.11 -15.24
N TYR A 80 22.28 -31.89 -15.50
CA TYR A 80 21.90 -31.41 -16.84
C TYR A 80 23.09 -30.92 -17.67
N VAL A 81 24.03 -30.20 -17.06
CA VAL A 81 25.16 -29.60 -17.80
C VAL A 81 26.30 -30.60 -18.04
N GLY A 82 26.33 -31.69 -17.28
CA GLY A 82 27.34 -32.74 -17.38
C GLY A 82 28.64 -32.41 -16.64
N PRO A 83 29.50 -33.44 -16.37
CA PRO A 83 30.59 -33.35 -15.40
C PRO A 83 31.68 -32.32 -15.79
N GLU A 84 31.89 -32.06 -17.08
CA GLU A 84 32.92 -31.10 -17.51
C GLU A 84 32.57 -29.65 -17.26
N ALA A 85 31.27 -29.29 -17.27
CA ALA A 85 30.80 -27.95 -16.97
C ALA A 85 30.37 -27.82 -15.50
N ALA A 86 29.80 -28.87 -14.90
CA ALA A 86 29.29 -28.87 -13.54
C ALA A 86 30.33 -28.44 -12.49
N LYS A 87 31.59 -28.78 -12.66
CA LYS A 87 32.68 -28.40 -11.75
C LYS A 87 32.92 -26.89 -11.64
N TYR A 88 32.35 -26.09 -12.54
CA TYR A 88 32.47 -24.63 -12.56
C TYR A 88 31.23 -23.90 -12.03
N ILE A 89 30.13 -24.61 -11.83
CA ILE A 89 28.94 -24.01 -11.17
C ILE A 89 29.31 -23.75 -9.71
N HIS A 90 28.89 -22.59 -9.19
CA HIS A 90 29.14 -22.16 -7.81
C HIS A 90 30.63 -21.97 -7.45
N LEU A 91 31.52 -21.88 -8.46
CA LEU A 91 32.95 -21.73 -8.24
C LEU A 91 33.26 -20.38 -7.55
N GLY A 92 33.85 -20.44 -6.36
CA GLY A 92 34.24 -19.28 -5.54
C GLY A 92 33.09 -18.58 -4.86
N LEU A 93 31.85 -18.99 -5.09
CA LEU A 93 30.65 -18.43 -4.46
C LEU A 93 30.35 -19.06 -3.10
N THR A 94 29.57 -18.35 -2.31
CA THR A 94 28.85 -18.89 -1.15
C THR A 94 27.36 -18.91 -1.40
N SER A 95 26.61 -19.73 -0.68
CA SER A 95 25.16 -19.88 -0.89
C SER A 95 24.38 -18.56 -0.92
N THR A 96 24.76 -17.60 -0.11
CA THR A 96 24.09 -16.29 -0.04
C THR A 96 24.50 -15.32 -1.14
N ASP A 97 25.61 -15.56 -1.85
CA ASP A 97 25.90 -14.82 -3.09
C ASP A 97 24.78 -15.05 -4.13
N VAL A 98 24.29 -16.29 -4.19
CA VAL A 98 23.21 -16.67 -5.10
C VAL A 98 21.84 -16.31 -4.52
N LYS A 99 21.58 -16.71 -3.27
CA LYS A 99 20.26 -16.53 -2.63
C LYS A 99 19.90 -15.07 -2.43
N ASP A 100 20.79 -14.26 -1.85
CA ASP A 100 20.48 -12.86 -1.56
C ASP A 100 20.37 -12.03 -2.84
N THR A 101 21.18 -12.34 -3.87
CA THR A 101 21.09 -11.69 -5.17
C THR A 101 19.80 -12.07 -5.91
N ALA A 102 19.42 -13.34 -5.88
CA ALA A 102 18.14 -13.80 -6.41
C ALA A 102 16.96 -13.17 -5.66
N LEU A 103 17.02 -13.13 -4.33
CA LEU A 103 16.01 -12.50 -3.49
C LEU A 103 15.88 -10.99 -3.78
N GLY A 104 17.00 -10.28 -3.94
CA GLY A 104 17.02 -8.87 -4.33
C GLY A 104 16.31 -8.63 -5.67
N TYR A 105 16.55 -9.51 -6.65
CA TYR A 105 15.89 -9.47 -7.95
C TYR A 105 14.37 -9.73 -7.84
N MET A 106 13.96 -10.74 -7.08
CA MET A 106 12.55 -11.06 -6.84
C MET A 106 11.82 -9.95 -6.08
N MET A 107 12.44 -9.37 -5.05
CA MET A 107 11.88 -8.22 -4.32
C MET A 107 11.72 -7.00 -5.22
N LYS A 108 12.69 -6.73 -6.10
CA LYS A 108 12.58 -5.67 -7.12
C LYS A 108 11.36 -5.88 -8.01
N GLN A 109 11.15 -7.09 -8.53
CA GLN A 109 9.99 -7.43 -9.37
C GLN A 109 8.67 -7.27 -8.60
N ALA A 110 8.62 -7.72 -7.34
CA ALA A 110 7.46 -7.56 -6.48
C ALA A 110 7.13 -6.07 -6.24
N CYS A 111 8.14 -5.24 -5.99
CA CYS A 111 7.96 -3.79 -5.86
C CYS A 111 7.45 -3.15 -7.15
N ASP A 112 7.92 -3.60 -8.34
CA ASP A 112 7.45 -3.09 -9.63
C ASP A 112 5.94 -3.30 -9.79
N ILE A 113 5.41 -4.46 -9.41
CA ILE A 113 3.97 -4.76 -9.42
C ILE A 113 3.23 -3.85 -8.43
N LEU A 114 3.74 -3.70 -7.20
CA LEU A 114 3.09 -2.88 -6.17
C LEU A 114 3.05 -1.39 -6.54
N ILE A 115 4.10 -0.87 -7.18
CA ILE A 115 4.15 0.51 -7.69
C ILE A 115 3.11 0.71 -8.78
N GLU A 116 2.98 -0.24 -9.70
CA GLU A 116 1.97 -0.16 -10.77
C GLU A 116 0.54 -0.21 -10.21
N ASP A 117 0.28 -1.08 -9.24
CA ASP A 117 -1.01 -1.14 -8.54
C ASP A 117 -1.34 0.19 -7.82
N LEU A 118 -0.36 0.80 -7.16
CA LEU A 118 -0.53 2.12 -6.52
C LEU A 118 -0.84 3.21 -7.54
N LYS A 119 -0.18 3.21 -8.71
CA LYS A 119 -0.47 4.15 -9.81
C LYS A 119 -1.89 3.96 -10.36
N GLN A 120 -2.36 2.72 -10.47
CA GLN A 120 -3.73 2.42 -10.85
C GLN A 120 -4.74 2.92 -9.79
N LEU A 121 -4.47 2.71 -8.51
CA LEU A 121 -5.29 3.25 -7.42
C LEU A 121 -5.36 4.79 -7.48
N HIS A 122 -4.22 5.45 -7.67
CA HIS A 122 -4.14 6.90 -7.83
C HIS A 122 -5.02 7.39 -9.01
N ALA A 123 -4.92 6.73 -10.17
CA ALA A 123 -5.71 7.09 -11.35
C ALA A 123 -7.23 6.96 -11.11
N VAL A 124 -7.65 5.90 -10.42
CA VAL A 124 -9.06 5.70 -10.07
C VAL A 124 -9.53 6.76 -9.07
N LEU A 125 -8.74 7.06 -8.04
CA LEU A 125 -9.05 8.10 -7.06
C LEU A 125 -9.17 9.47 -7.74
N ARG A 126 -8.25 9.81 -8.66
CA ARG A 126 -8.27 11.06 -9.45
C ARG A 126 -9.57 11.20 -10.24
N ARG A 127 -9.97 10.16 -10.97
CA ARG A 127 -11.20 10.14 -11.75
C ARG A 127 -12.44 10.34 -10.86
N ARG A 128 -12.51 9.60 -9.77
CA ARG A 128 -13.64 9.69 -8.83
C ARG A 128 -13.66 11.03 -8.08
N ALA A 129 -12.50 11.60 -7.74
CA ALA A 129 -12.42 12.92 -7.12
C ALA A 129 -12.96 14.02 -8.06
N ALA A 130 -12.63 13.96 -9.35
CA ALA A 130 -13.19 14.88 -10.35
C ALA A 130 -14.71 14.73 -10.49
N GLU A 131 -15.22 13.50 -10.49
CA GLU A 131 -16.66 13.19 -10.60
C GLU A 131 -17.47 13.81 -9.46
N PHE A 132 -16.94 13.75 -8.21
CA PHE A 132 -17.63 14.23 -7.01
C PHE A 132 -17.09 15.55 -6.46
N LYS A 133 -16.38 16.33 -7.28
CA LYS A 133 -15.73 17.59 -6.92
C LYS A 133 -16.68 18.52 -6.13
N HIS A 134 -17.89 18.68 -6.62
CA HIS A 134 -18.90 19.58 -6.06
C HIS A 134 -20.04 18.88 -5.31
N THR A 135 -19.86 17.60 -4.95
CA THR A 135 -20.86 16.85 -4.19
C THR A 135 -20.74 17.19 -2.72
N PRO A 136 -21.65 18.00 -2.15
CA PRO A 136 -21.58 18.42 -0.75
C PRO A 136 -21.89 17.26 0.19
N MET A 137 -21.15 17.18 1.27
CA MET A 137 -21.39 16.27 2.39
C MET A 137 -21.02 16.94 3.69
N ILE A 138 -21.48 16.37 4.81
CA ILE A 138 -21.07 16.86 6.12
C ILE A 138 -19.70 16.30 6.50
N GLY A 139 -18.77 17.18 6.89
CA GLY A 139 -17.53 16.79 7.57
C GLY A 139 -17.82 16.43 9.03
N ARG A 140 -17.25 15.34 9.49
CA ARG A 140 -17.43 14.85 10.87
C ARG A 140 -16.11 14.86 11.62
N THR A 141 -16.09 15.46 12.82
CA THR A 141 -15.00 15.33 13.78
C THR A 141 -15.55 14.66 15.03
N HIS A 142 -14.81 13.74 15.62
CA HIS A 142 -15.27 12.93 16.76
C HIS A 142 -16.61 12.18 16.50
N GLY A 143 -16.96 11.95 15.23
CA GLY A 143 -18.26 11.40 14.83
C GLY A 143 -19.43 12.41 14.84
N ILE A 144 -19.17 13.67 15.18
CA ILE A 144 -20.17 14.75 15.27
C ILE A 144 -20.10 15.61 14.00
N HIS A 145 -21.24 16.14 13.57
CA HIS A 145 -21.33 17.05 12.44
C HIS A 145 -20.56 18.35 12.72
N GLY A 146 -19.59 18.64 11.86
CA GLY A 146 -18.84 19.90 11.87
C GLY A 146 -19.33 20.82 10.76
N GLU A 147 -18.49 21.07 9.77
CA GLU A 147 -18.78 21.96 8.64
C GLU A 147 -18.96 21.17 7.33
N PRO A 148 -19.63 21.76 6.31
CA PRO A 148 -19.70 21.18 4.98
C PRO A 148 -18.33 20.94 4.35
N THR A 149 -18.20 19.83 3.64
CA THR A 149 -17.07 19.48 2.76
C THR A 149 -17.62 18.89 1.47
N THR A 150 -16.75 18.40 0.56
CA THR A 150 -17.19 17.64 -0.59
C THR A 150 -16.64 16.21 -0.57
N PHE A 151 -17.36 15.28 -1.20
CA PHE A 151 -16.86 13.92 -1.35
C PHE A 151 -15.61 13.88 -2.24
N GLY A 152 -15.51 14.78 -3.23
CA GLY A 152 -14.30 14.94 -4.04
C GLY A 152 -13.07 15.32 -3.21
N LEU A 153 -13.19 16.24 -2.22
CA LEU A 153 -12.07 16.58 -1.33
C LEU A 153 -11.64 15.38 -0.45
N LYS A 154 -12.60 14.56 0.00
CA LYS A 154 -12.29 13.32 0.73
C LYS A 154 -11.46 12.36 -0.14
N LEU A 155 -11.81 12.20 -1.40
CA LEU A 155 -11.07 11.36 -2.35
C LEU A 155 -9.69 11.94 -2.68
N CYS A 156 -9.57 13.27 -2.79
CA CYS A 156 -8.27 13.96 -2.95
C CYS A 156 -7.34 13.74 -1.76
N LEU A 157 -7.86 13.67 -0.53
CA LEU A 157 -7.04 13.35 0.63
C LEU A 157 -6.41 11.96 0.49
N TRP A 158 -7.20 10.96 0.07
CA TRP A 158 -6.69 9.60 -0.17
C TRP A 158 -5.71 9.56 -1.34
N MET A 159 -5.97 10.31 -2.41
CA MET A 159 -5.06 10.44 -3.56
C MET A 159 -3.69 10.98 -3.14
N ALA A 160 -3.65 12.04 -2.32
CA ALA A 160 -2.41 12.61 -1.80
C ALA A 160 -1.63 11.63 -0.89
N GLU A 161 -2.30 10.74 -0.19
CA GLU A 161 -1.63 9.67 0.58
C GLU A 161 -1.02 8.62 -0.35
N VAL A 162 -1.76 8.21 -1.39
CA VAL A 162 -1.27 7.25 -2.38
C VAL A 162 -0.09 7.81 -3.18
N GLU A 163 -0.04 9.12 -3.47
CA GLU A 163 1.14 9.78 -4.07
C GLU A 163 2.39 9.56 -3.20
N ARG A 164 2.29 9.81 -1.91
CA ARG A 164 3.39 9.57 -0.98
C ARG A 164 3.73 8.07 -0.81
N ASP A 165 2.75 7.20 -0.96
CA ASP A 165 2.97 5.74 -0.89
C ASP A 165 3.70 5.22 -2.14
N ILE A 166 3.46 5.81 -3.31
CA ILE A 166 4.25 5.56 -4.53
C ILE A 166 5.72 5.95 -4.29
N GLU A 167 5.98 7.17 -3.81
CA GLU A 167 7.34 7.65 -3.52
C GLU A 167 8.07 6.74 -2.51
N ARG A 168 7.37 6.32 -1.44
CA ARG A 168 7.92 5.39 -0.45
C ARG A 168 8.26 4.03 -1.05
N MET A 169 7.37 3.49 -1.88
CA MET A 169 7.57 2.19 -2.50
C MET A 169 8.70 2.24 -3.55
N GLU A 170 8.82 3.33 -4.30
CA GLU A 170 9.95 3.55 -5.22
C GLU A 170 11.28 3.63 -4.45
N HIS A 171 11.30 4.28 -3.29
CA HIS A 171 12.48 4.32 -2.42
C HIS A 171 12.82 2.93 -1.85
N ALA A 172 11.84 2.21 -1.31
CA ALA A 172 12.03 0.86 -0.79
C ALA A 172 12.49 -0.11 -1.88
N ARG A 173 11.93 0.00 -3.10
CA ARG A 173 12.39 -0.75 -4.28
C ARG A 173 13.87 -0.53 -4.56
N LYS A 174 14.33 0.72 -4.56
CA LYS A 174 15.75 1.05 -4.74
C LYS A 174 16.61 0.46 -3.64
N SER A 175 16.12 0.44 -2.41
CA SER A 175 16.84 -0.10 -1.25
C SER A 175 17.05 -1.62 -1.36
N VAL A 176 16.08 -2.38 -1.88
CA VAL A 176 16.15 -3.85 -1.99
C VAL A 176 16.64 -4.35 -3.34
N ALA A 177 16.68 -3.51 -4.39
CA ALA A 177 17.15 -3.87 -5.72
C ALA A 177 18.67 -3.92 -5.76
N VAL A 178 19.27 -4.77 -4.95
CA VAL A 178 20.73 -4.92 -4.79
C VAL A 178 21.16 -6.36 -4.92
N GLY A 179 22.42 -6.57 -5.30
CA GLY A 179 23.05 -7.89 -5.37
C GLY A 179 24.37 -7.91 -4.61
N LYS A 180 24.80 -9.11 -4.25
CA LYS A 180 26.03 -9.38 -3.52
C LYS A 180 26.63 -10.69 -3.99
N LEU A 181 27.88 -10.62 -4.54
CA LEU A 181 28.70 -11.80 -4.88
C LEU A 181 30.12 -11.54 -4.38
N SER A 182 30.28 -11.48 -3.08
CA SER A 182 31.55 -11.13 -2.41
C SER A 182 32.11 -12.22 -1.50
N GLY A 183 31.56 -13.43 -1.60
CA GLY A 183 32.05 -14.62 -0.87
C GLY A 183 31.56 -14.71 0.58
N ALA A 184 32.12 -15.65 1.31
CA ALA A 184 31.63 -16.11 2.61
C ALA A 184 31.58 -15.05 3.72
N VAL A 185 32.37 -13.99 3.63
CA VAL A 185 32.42 -12.90 4.63
C VAL A 185 32.54 -11.51 3.99
N GLY A 186 32.27 -11.40 2.68
CA GLY A 186 32.24 -10.11 2.00
C GLY A 186 33.58 -9.55 1.55
N THR A 187 34.65 -10.38 1.52
CA THR A 187 36.03 -9.93 1.24
C THR A 187 36.55 -10.27 -0.15
N TYR A 188 35.73 -10.85 -1.00
CA TYR A 188 36.07 -11.33 -2.36
C TYR A 188 37.28 -12.29 -2.39
N SER A 189 37.51 -13.07 -1.32
CA SER A 189 38.70 -13.92 -1.19
C SER A 189 38.88 -14.94 -2.33
N ASN A 190 37.79 -15.40 -2.92
CA ASN A 190 37.79 -16.45 -3.95
C ASN A 190 37.05 -16.06 -5.24
N ILE A 191 36.62 -14.79 -5.36
CA ILE A 191 35.88 -14.31 -6.52
C ILE A 191 36.32 -12.87 -6.82
N ASP A 192 36.43 -12.52 -8.10
CA ASP A 192 36.75 -11.16 -8.51
C ASP A 192 35.53 -10.24 -8.39
N PRO A 193 35.66 -8.99 -7.89
CA PRO A 193 34.58 -8.02 -7.84
C PRO A 193 33.87 -7.74 -9.19
N PHE A 194 34.53 -7.99 -10.29
CA PHE A 194 33.95 -7.90 -11.63
C PHE A 194 32.73 -8.82 -11.77
N VAL A 195 32.76 -10.01 -11.15
CA VAL A 195 31.63 -10.97 -11.23
C VAL A 195 30.37 -10.37 -10.60
N GLU A 196 30.50 -9.73 -9.45
CA GLU A 196 29.37 -9.03 -8.79
C GLU A 196 28.83 -7.90 -9.67
N GLN A 197 29.72 -7.05 -10.20
CA GLN A 197 29.32 -5.96 -11.08
C GLN A 197 28.60 -6.47 -12.33
N TYR A 198 29.14 -7.50 -12.99
CA TYR A 198 28.55 -8.10 -14.18
C TYR A 198 27.16 -8.66 -13.93
N VAL A 199 26.99 -9.46 -12.87
CA VAL A 199 25.70 -10.08 -12.50
C VAL A 199 24.68 -9.00 -12.15
N CYS A 200 25.04 -8.03 -11.32
CA CYS A 200 24.15 -6.95 -10.93
C CYS A 200 23.70 -6.11 -12.14
N GLU A 201 24.61 -5.76 -13.04
CA GLU A 201 24.27 -5.04 -14.27
C GLU A 201 23.26 -5.79 -15.14
N LYS A 202 23.47 -7.08 -15.35
CA LYS A 202 22.57 -7.93 -16.16
C LYS A 202 21.18 -8.08 -15.53
N LEU A 203 21.08 -8.07 -14.20
CA LEU A 203 19.81 -8.16 -13.47
C LEU A 203 19.14 -6.78 -13.22
N GLY A 204 19.84 -5.68 -13.54
CA GLY A 204 19.40 -4.34 -13.20
C GLY A 204 19.32 -4.12 -11.70
N LEU A 205 20.31 -4.65 -10.97
CA LEU A 205 20.55 -4.46 -9.54
C LEU A 205 21.76 -3.55 -9.33
N GLU A 206 21.82 -2.92 -8.15
CA GLU A 206 23.02 -2.20 -7.71
C GLU A 206 23.90 -3.15 -6.89
N PRO A 207 25.22 -3.24 -7.14
CA PRO A 207 26.12 -3.92 -6.21
C PRO A 207 26.10 -3.24 -4.85
N VAL A 208 26.02 -4.00 -3.75
CA VAL A 208 26.11 -3.42 -2.42
C VAL A 208 27.52 -2.86 -2.18
N LYS A 209 27.63 -1.71 -1.53
CA LYS A 209 28.94 -1.09 -1.23
C LYS A 209 29.79 -1.95 -0.31
N ILE A 210 29.18 -2.73 0.55
CA ILE A 210 29.79 -3.67 1.49
C ILE A 210 28.74 -4.67 1.96
N ALA A 211 29.16 -5.90 2.19
CA ALA A 211 28.34 -6.94 2.78
C ALA A 211 29.17 -7.75 3.77
N THR A 212 28.49 -8.54 4.57
CA THR A 212 29.09 -9.67 5.30
C THR A 212 28.93 -10.95 4.44
N GLN A 213 28.53 -12.07 5.00
CA GLN A 213 28.06 -13.19 4.17
C GLN A 213 26.73 -12.83 3.47
N VAL A 214 25.96 -11.90 4.00
CA VAL A 214 24.63 -11.51 3.55
C VAL A 214 24.55 -10.02 3.24
N VAL A 215 23.55 -9.64 2.42
CA VAL A 215 23.06 -8.28 2.33
C VAL A 215 22.44 -7.88 3.67
N GLN A 216 22.64 -6.64 4.13
CA GLN A 216 22.14 -6.22 5.44
C GLN A 216 20.60 -6.13 5.45
N ARG A 217 19.99 -6.60 6.55
CA ARG A 217 18.54 -6.82 6.65
C ARG A 217 17.71 -5.57 6.97
N ASP A 218 18.35 -4.45 7.28
CA ASP A 218 17.70 -3.15 7.37
C ASP A 218 16.93 -2.80 6.08
N ARG A 219 17.44 -3.20 4.91
CA ARG A 219 16.78 -3.03 3.60
C ARG A 219 15.45 -3.79 3.52
N HIS A 220 15.42 -5.03 4.01
CA HIS A 220 14.22 -5.87 4.06
C HIS A 220 13.21 -5.29 5.07
N ALA A 221 13.70 -4.83 6.22
CA ALA A 221 12.89 -4.17 7.23
C ALA A 221 12.27 -2.86 6.70
N GLU A 222 13.02 -2.07 5.92
CA GLU A 222 12.51 -0.87 5.25
C GLU A 222 11.39 -1.20 4.26
N LEU A 223 11.56 -2.24 3.41
CA LEU A 223 10.51 -2.68 2.50
C LEU A 223 9.24 -3.08 3.24
N LEU A 224 9.36 -3.95 4.26
CA LEU A 224 8.19 -4.43 5.01
C LEU A 224 7.54 -3.32 5.84
N SER A 225 8.31 -2.35 6.33
CA SER A 225 7.79 -1.13 6.97
C SER A 225 6.98 -0.29 5.99
N THR A 226 7.49 -0.10 4.78
CA THR A 226 6.81 0.60 3.70
C THR A 226 5.50 -0.09 3.34
N ILE A 227 5.52 -1.41 3.17
CA ILE A 227 4.33 -2.24 2.93
C ILE A 227 3.30 -2.06 4.05
N ALA A 228 3.73 -2.01 5.32
CA ALA A 228 2.84 -1.79 6.46
C ALA A 228 2.24 -0.38 6.46
N VAL A 229 2.99 0.65 6.07
CA VAL A 229 2.49 2.03 5.93
C VAL A 229 1.43 2.11 4.82
N VAL A 230 1.71 1.56 3.64
CA VAL A 230 0.74 1.48 2.54
C VAL A 230 -0.51 0.71 2.98
N GLY A 231 -0.33 -0.42 3.66
CA GLY A 231 -1.43 -1.18 4.27
C GLY A 231 -2.28 -0.33 5.22
N GLY A 232 -1.66 0.61 5.95
CA GLY A 232 -2.33 1.59 6.81
C GLY A 232 -3.19 2.59 6.03
N THR A 233 -2.70 3.08 4.89
CA THR A 233 -3.49 3.92 3.97
C THR A 233 -4.74 3.18 3.47
N LEU A 234 -4.58 1.92 3.03
CA LEU A 234 -5.71 1.11 2.55
C LEU A 234 -6.71 0.79 3.67
N ASP A 235 -6.22 0.50 4.89
CA ASP A 235 -7.04 0.28 6.10
C ASP A 235 -7.90 1.52 6.40
N LYS A 236 -7.30 2.71 6.39
CA LYS A 236 -7.99 3.98 6.61
C LYS A 236 -9.09 4.24 5.57
N ILE A 237 -8.79 4.02 4.28
CA ILE A 237 -9.78 4.17 3.19
C ILE A 237 -10.94 3.19 3.41
N ALA A 238 -10.64 1.94 3.65
CA ALA A 238 -11.63 0.89 3.87
C ALA A 238 -12.47 1.15 5.12
N LEU A 239 -11.87 1.63 6.20
CA LEU A 239 -12.56 1.99 7.45
C LEU A 239 -13.55 3.14 7.22
N GLU A 240 -13.15 4.18 6.48
CA GLU A 240 -14.04 5.29 6.15
C GLU A 240 -15.23 4.82 5.29
N ILE A 241 -15.02 3.99 4.28
CA ILE A 241 -16.11 3.43 3.46
C ILE A 241 -17.08 2.63 4.34
N ARG A 242 -16.58 1.83 5.28
CA ARG A 242 -17.42 1.10 6.24
C ARG A 242 -18.25 2.04 7.09
N HIS A 243 -17.71 3.19 7.52
CA HIS A 243 -18.48 4.21 8.24
C HIS A 243 -19.54 4.85 7.37
N LEU A 244 -19.24 5.18 6.11
CA LEU A 244 -20.20 5.75 5.17
C LEU A 244 -21.33 4.78 4.80
N GLN A 245 -21.09 3.48 4.86
CA GLN A 245 -22.06 2.43 4.54
C GLN A 245 -23.00 2.07 5.71
N ARG A 246 -22.73 2.55 6.93
CA ARG A 246 -23.59 2.26 8.08
C ARG A 246 -25.04 2.66 7.78
N THR A 247 -25.99 1.90 8.33
CA THR A 247 -27.43 2.10 8.11
C THR A 247 -27.90 3.55 8.40
N GLU A 248 -27.36 4.16 9.45
CA GLU A 248 -27.69 5.52 9.90
C GLU A 248 -27.05 6.60 9.02
N VAL A 249 -25.98 6.28 8.28
CA VAL A 249 -25.22 7.21 7.44
C VAL A 249 -25.60 7.06 5.97
N ARG A 250 -25.38 5.91 5.39
CA ARG A 250 -25.73 5.50 4.01
C ARG A 250 -25.36 6.52 2.92
N GLU A 251 -24.17 7.08 3.01
CA GLU A 251 -23.66 8.08 2.05
C GLU A 251 -22.87 7.46 0.89
N ALA A 252 -22.25 6.29 1.15
CA ALA A 252 -21.62 5.47 0.12
C ALA A 252 -21.65 3.99 0.54
N GLU A 253 -21.57 3.08 -0.41
CA GLU A 253 -21.51 1.63 -0.12
C GLU A 253 -20.71 0.87 -1.19
N GLU A 254 -20.14 -0.27 -0.82
CA GLU A 254 -19.52 -1.19 -1.77
C GLU A 254 -20.51 -1.62 -2.84
N TYR A 255 -20.02 -1.76 -4.08
CA TYR A 255 -20.83 -2.32 -5.16
C TYR A 255 -21.27 -3.74 -4.83
N PHE A 256 -22.56 -3.96 -4.92
CA PHE A 256 -23.20 -5.24 -4.67
C PHE A 256 -23.73 -5.81 -6.00
N SER A 257 -23.12 -6.91 -6.47
CA SER A 257 -23.52 -7.48 -7.76
C SER A 257 -24.89 -8.18 -7.65
N PRO A 258 -25.68 -8.24 -8.76
CA PRO A 258 -27.01 -8.85 -8.75
C PRO A 258 -27.06 -10.32 -8.28
N LYS A 259 -25.95 -11.05 -8.42
CA LYS A 259 -25.84 -12.46 -7.99
C LYS A 259 -25.21 -12.64 -6.60
N GLN A 260 -24.72 -11.55 -6.00
CA GLN A 260 -24.08 -11.58 -4.69
C GLN A 260 -25.13 -11.77 -3.59
N LYS A 261 -24.80 -12.58 -2.58
CA LYS A 261 -25.60 -12.73 -1.37
C LYS A 261 -24.88 -12.01 -0.21
N GLY A 262 -25.56 -11.05 0.40
CA GLY A 262 -24.97 -10.23 1.49
C GLY A 262 -25.11 -10.85 2.86
N SER A 263 -26.09 -11.74 3.04
CA SER A 263 -26.37 -12.41 4.31
C SER A 263 -27.02 -13.76 4.04
N SER A 264 -26.74 -14.75 4.90
CA SER A 264 -27.40 -16.04 4.86
C SER A 264 -28.84 -16.00 5.40
N ALA A 265 -29.17 -14.98 6.20
CA ALA A 265 -30.46 -14.88 6.89
C ALA A 265 -31.33 -13.70 6.41
N MET A 266 -30.72 -12.55 6.06
CA MET A 266 -31.43 -11.33 5.69
C MET A 266 -31.14 -10.91 4.23
N PRO A 267 -32.07 -11.11 3.28
CA PRO A 267 -31.80 -10.90 1.84
C PRO A 267 -31.42 -9.48 1.46
N HIS A 268 -31.86 -8.47 2.23
CA HIS A 268 -31.59 -7.06 1.98
C HIS A 268 -30.25 -6.56 2.57
N LYS A 269 -29.60 -7.37 3.43
CA LYS A 269 -28.38 -6.93 4.16
C LYS A 269 -27.16 -6.95 3.25
N ARG A 270 -26.55 -5.79 3.02
CA ARG A 270 -25.34 -5.59 2.25
C ARG A 270 -24.20 -5.23 3.18
N ASN A 271 -23.31 -6.17 3.44
CA ASN A 271 -22.18 -5.98 4.34
C ASN A 271 -20.96 -5.46 3.57
N PRO A 272 -20.14 -4.55 4.14
CA PRO A 272 -18.89 -4.06 3.55
C PRO A 272 -17.76 -5.07 3.69
N ILE A 273 -17.96 -6.31 3.21
CA ILE A 273 -17.05 -7.45 3.45
C ILE A 273 -15.69 -7.28 2.77
N THR A 274 -15.62 -6.51 1.68
CA THR A 274 -14.35 -6.24 1.00
C THR A 274 -13.51 -5.30 1.84
N CYS A 275 -14.09 -4.20 2.33
CA CYS A 275 -13.42 -3.26 3.22
C CYS A 275 -13.06 -3.90 4.58
N GLU A 276 -13.92 -4.76 5.13
CA GLU A 276 -13.59 -5.52 6.35
C GLU A 276 -12.37 -6.42 6.16
N ARG A 277 -12.26 -7.07 5.00
CA ARG A 277 -11.11 -7.90 4.64
C ARG A 277 -9.83 -7.07 4.51
N ILE A 278 -9.89 -5.92 3.85
CA ILE A 278 -8.75 -4.99 3.74
C ILE A 278 -8.26 -4.59 5.13
N CYS A 279 -9.17 -4.16 6.02
CA CYS A 279 -8.84 -3.81 7.41
C CYS A 279 -8.22 -5.00 8.19
N GLY A 280 -8.72 -6.21 7.95
CA GLY A 280 -8.17 -7.42 8.58
C GLY A 280 -6.75 -7.73 8.11
N MET A 281 -6.50 -7.65 6.80
CA MET A 281 -5.19 -7.96 6.21
C MET A 281 -4.11 -6.94 6.58
N ALA A 282 -4.47 -5.66 6.76
CA ALA A 282 -3.53 -4.64 7.21
C ALA A 282 -2.87 -4.98 8.57
N ARG A 283 -3.52 -5.78 9.41
CA ARG A 283 -2.96 -6.26 10.68
C ARG A 283 -1.81 -7.21 10.46
N LEU A 284 -1.90 -8.09 9.44
CA LEU A 284 -0.84 -9.03 9.07
C LEU A 284 0.40 -8.27 8.61
N LEU A 285 0.25 -7.26 7.75
CA LEU A 285 1.36 -6.46 7.24
C LEU A 285 2.16 -5.79 8.37
N ARG A 286 1.48 -5.30 9.41
CA ARG A 286 2.13 -4.73 10.60
C ARG A 286 2.92 -5.80 11.38
N GLY A 287 2.38 -7.01 11.49
CA GLY A 287 3.06 -8.13 12.13
C GLY A 287 4.30 -8.58 11.37
N TYR A 288 4.24 -8.61 10.04
CA TYR A 288 5.39 -8.95 9.19
C TYR A 288 6.51 -7.89 9.28
N ALA A 289 6.17 -6.60 9.31
CA ALA A 289 7.14 -5.54 9.54
C ALA A 289 7.85 -5.68 10.90
N GLN A 290 7.10 -6.03 11.95
CA GLN A 290 7.70 -6.29 13.27
C GLN A 290 8.72 -7.43 13.22
N SER A 291 8.38 -8.54 12.54
CA SER A 291 9.31 -9.67 12.38
C SER A 291 10.59 -9.27 11.64
N ALA A 292 10.47 -8.42 10.61
CA ALA A 292 11.62 -7.94 9.85
C ALA A 292 12.57 -7.04 10.67
N TYR A 293 12.07 -6.31 11.66
CA TYR A 293 12.93 -5.54 12.56
C TYR A 293 13.83 -6.45 13.40
N GLU A 294 13.34 -7.60 13.81
CA GLU A 294 14.13 -8.58 14.60
C GLU A 294 15.21 -9.26 13.76
N ASP A 295 15.00 -9.42 12.45
CA ASP A 295 15.93 -10.04 11.51
C ASP A 295 17.19 -9.19 11.21
N GLN A 296 17.23 -7.92 11.65
CA GLN A 296 18.40 -7.05 11.44
C GLN A 296 19.60 -7.46 12.29
N ALA A 297 19.37 -7.99 13.49
CA ALA A 297 20.41 -8.30 14.47
C ALA A 297 20.91 -9.73 14.33
N LEU A 298 21.84 -9.96 13.41
CA LEU A 298 22.50 -11.25 13.22
C LEU A 298 23.82 -11.35 13.98
N TRP A 299 24.25 -12.56 14.30
CA TRP A 299 25.55 -12.80 14.91
C TRP A 299 26.68 -12.69 13.89
N HIS A 300 27.68 -11.87 14.21
CA HIS A 300 28.90 -11.68 13.42
C HIS A 300 28.60 -11.39 11.92
N GLU A 301 29.22 -12.11 11.01
CA GLU A 301 29.03 -11.96 9.57
C GLU A 301 27.72 -12.62 9.08
N ARG A 302 27.14 -13.53 9.83
CA ARG A 302 25.79 -14.11 9.66
C ARG A 302 25.54 -15.24 10.66
N ASP A 303 24.31 -15.34 11.16
CA ASP A 303 23.68 -16.60 11.55
C ASP A 303 22.44 -16.85 10.65
N ILE A 304 21.76 -17.99 10.79
CA ILE A 304 20.68 -18.36 9.87
C ILE A 304 19.27 -18.05 10.42
N SER A 305 19.16 -17.35 11.56
CA SER A 305 17.86 -17.08 12.21
C SER A 305 16.87 -16.31 11.32
N HIS A 306 17.37 -15.39 10.49
CA HIS A 306 16.58 -14.62 9.54
C HIS A 306 15.89 -15.47 8.47
N SER A 307 16.53 -16.55 8.04
CA SER A 307 16.14 -17.29 6.82
C SER A 307 14.74 -17.92 6.92
N SER A 308 14.42 -18.54 8.07
CA SER A 308 13.09 -19.12 8.28
C SER A 308 11.97 -18.10 8.34
N VAL A 309 12.28 -16.89 8.79
CA VAL A 309 11.33 -15.76 8.89
C VAL A 309 11.10 -15.16 7.51
N GLU A 310 12.17 -14.85 6.77
CA GLU A 310 12.11 -14.21 5.44
C GLU A 310 11.36 -15.03 4.41
N ARG A 311 11.48 -16.36 4.45
CA ARG A 311 10.72 -17.30 3.59
C ARG A 311 9.19 -17.16 3.74
N VAL A 312 8.72 -16.60 4.85
CA VAL A 312 7.30 -16.37 5.14
C VAL A 312 6.94 -14.91 4.92
N ILE A 313 7.64 -13.98 5.58
CA ILE A 313 7.17 -12.60 5.65
C ILE A 313 7.29 -11.82 4.32
N LEU A 314 8.31 -12.08 3.50
CA LEU A 314 8.50 -11.39 2.22
C LEU A 314 7.44 -11.78 1.17
N PRO A 315 7.23 -13.08 0.89
CA PRO A 315 6.15 -13.51 0.02
C PRO A 315 4.78 -13.09 0.52
N ASP A 316 4.50 -13.33 1.80
CA ASP A 316 3.18 -13.10 2.37
C ASP A 316 2.82 -11.61 2.41
N ALA A 317 3.77 -10.73 2.76
CA ALA A 317 3.52 -9.29 2.80
C ALA A 317 3.24 -8.70 1.41
N THR A 318 4.06 -9.05 0.41
CA THR A 318 3.91 -8.55 -0.96
C THR A 318 2.65 -9.08 -1.63
N ILE A 319 2.34 -10.37 -1.47
CA ILE A 319 1.11 -11.00 -1.95
C ILE A 319 -0.11 -10.36 -1.29
N ALA A 320 -0.08 -10.18 0.03
CA ALA A 320 -1.20 -9.57 0.76
C ALA A 320 -1.44 -8.13 0.31
N LEU A 321 -0.39 -7.31 0.17
CA LEU A 321 -0.53 -5.93 -0.28
C LEU A 321 -1.04 -5.84 -1.72
N ASN A 322 -0.52 -6.64 -2.66
CA ASN A 322 -1.01 -6.71 -4.05
C ASN A 322 -2.52 -7.06 -4.08
N TYR A 323 -2.94 -8.03 -3.28
CA TYR A 323 -4.36 -8.39 -3.19
C TYR A 323 -5.21 -7.25 -2.59
N MET A 324 -4.74 -6.60 -1.53
CA MET A 324 -5.42 -5.46 -0.91
C MET A 324 -5.56 -4.28 -1.87
N LEU A 325 -4.50 -3.95 -2.63
CA LEU A 325 -4.52 -2.90 -3.66
C LEU A 325 -5.56 -3.21 -4.73
N HIS A 326 -5.57 -4.43 -5.26
CA HIS A 326 -6.58 -4.86 -6.24
C HIS A 326 -8.01 -4.74 -5.70
N LEU A 327 -8.25 -5.14 -4.46
CA LEU A 327 -9.56 -4.97 -3.83
C LEU A 327 -9.94 -3.50 -3.68
N THR A 328 -9.00 -2.65 -3.26
CA THR A 328 -9.24 -1.22 -3.04
C THR A 328 -9.52 -0.50 -4.36
N ILE A 329 -8.73 -0.77 -5.41
CA ILE A 329 -8.95 -0.23 -6.76
C ILE A 329 -10.38 -0.54 -7.22
N ARG A 330 -10.77 -1.81 -7.16
CA ARG A 330 -12.10 -2.25 -7.57
C ARG A 330 -13.22 -1.65 -6.72
N THR A 331 -12.99 -1.52 -5.42
CA THR A 331 -13.97 -0.93 -4.50
C THR A 331 -14.20 0.55 -4.79
N ILE A 332 -13.15 1.33 -4.97
CA ILE A 332 -13.25 2.77 -5.28
C ILE A 332 -13.84 2.99 -6.68
N ASP A 333 -13.40 2.20 -7.67
CA ASP A 333 -13.89 2.28 -9.05
C ASP A 333 -15.41 2.11 -9.14
N LYS A 334 -15.95 1.15 -8.40
CA LYS A 334 -17.38 0.77 -8.41
C LYS A 334 -18.18 1.28 -7.22
N LEU A 335 -17.60 2.14 -6.38
CA LEU A 335 -18.26 2.65 -5.18
C LEU A 335 -19.58 3.32 -5.53
N LEU A 336 -20.66 2.87 -4.91
CA LEU A 336 -21.95 3.51 -5.01
C LEU A 336 -21.96 4.73 -4.07
N VAL A 337 -22.27 5.88 -4.62
CA VAL A 337 -22.29 7.15 -3.89
C VAL A 337 -23.68 7.73 -3.95
N TYR A 338 -24.18 8.25 -2.86
CA TYR A 338 -25.55 8.77 -2.71
C TYR A 338 -25.55 10.28 -2.36
N PRO A 339 -25.38 11.18 -3.36
CA PRO A 339 -25.31 12.63 -3.13
C PRO A 339 -26.54 13.19 -2.40
N GLU A 340 -27.74 12.67 -2.72
CA GLU A 340 -28.98 13.11 -2.05
C GLU A 340 -28.97 12.75 -0.55
N THR A 341 -28.45 11.57 -0.18
CA THR A 341 -28.32 11.17 1.21
C THR A 341 -27.25 12.01 1.92
N MET A 342 -26.13 12.32 1.24
CA MET A 342 -25.10 13.22 1.77
C MET A 342 -25.69 14.60 2.11
N LEU A 343 -26.47 15.18 1.19
CA LEU A 343 -27.14 16.46 1.39
C LEU A 343 -28.19 16.39 2.52
N LYS A 344 -28.97 15.30 2.57
CA LYS A 344 -29.92 15.06 3.67
C LYS A 344 -29.22 15.01 5.03
N ASN A 345 -28.10 14.29 5.13
CA ASN A 345 -27.34 14.18 6.37
C ASN A 345 -26.68 15.51 6.76
N LEU A 346 -26.21 16.31 5.80
CA LEU A 346 -25.70 17.66 6.04
C LEU A 346 -26.76 18.52 6.75
N ASN A 347 -28.02 18.38 6.36
CA ASN A 347 -29.13 19.13 6.92
C ASN A 347 -29.79 18.49 8.15
N LEU A 348 -29.29 17.33 8.61
CA LEU A 348 -29.93 16.54 9.68
C LEU A 348 -30.13 17.32 10.98
N THR A 349 -29.22 18.21 11.33
CA THR A 349 -29.26 19.01 12.54
C THR A 349 -30.15 20.25 12.40
N GLY A 350 -30.80 20.46 11.22
CA GLY A 350 -31.66 21.63 10.99
C GLY A 350 -30.91 22.94 10.99
N GLY A 351 -29.74 22.97 10.34
CA GLY A 351 -28.94 24.17 10.11
C GLY A 351 -27.93 24.51 11.20
N LEU A 352 -27.82 23.74 12.28
CA LEU A 352 -26.83 24.01 13.34
C LEU A 352 -25.37 24.06 12.83
N VAL A 353 -25.07 23.34 11.76
CA VAL A 353 -23.74 23.34 11.11
C VAL A 353 -23.35 24.72 10.56
N PHE A 354 -24.31 25.65 10.41
CA PHE A 354 -24.08 27.02 9.95
C PHE A 354 -23.98 28.04 11.09
N SER A 355 -24.05 27.60 12.36
CA SER A 355 -24.01 28.51 13.52
C SER A 355 -22.79 29.41 13.55
N GLN A 356 -21.61 28.91 13.15
CA GLN A 356 -20.40 29.71 13.03
C GLN A 356 -20.51 30.76 11.92
N THR A 357 -21.13 30.43 10.80
CA THR A 357 -21.38 31.39 9.71
C THR A 357 -22.22 32.56 10.17
N ILE A 358 -23.32 32.29 10.89
CA ILE A 358 -24.18 33.34 11.48
C ILE A 358 -23.36 34.19 12.45
N LEU A 359 -22.61 33.56 13.37
CA LEU A 359 -21.78 34.29 14.34
C LEU A 359 -20.80 35.22 13.65
N THR A 360 -20.10 34.72 12.59
CA THR A 360 -19.12 35.53 11.85
C THR A 360 -19.79 36.74 11.19
N HIS A 361 -20.92 36.52 10.51
CA HIS A 361 -21.67 37.64 9.88
C HIS A 361 -22.15 38.70 10.87
N LEU A 362 -22.59 38.29 12.06
CA LEU A 362 -22.96 39.24 13.13
C LEU A 362 -21.74 40.08 13.54
N VAL A 363 -20.58 39.47 13.71
CA VAL A 363 -19.34 40.18 14.07
C VAL A 363 -18.88 41.08 12.94
N ASP A 364 -18.94 40.66 11.68
CA ASP A 364 -18.62 41.47 10.51
C ASP A 364 -19.48 42.73 10.38
N LYS A 365 -20.75 42.64 10.86
CA LYS A 365 -21.68 43.77 10.93
C LYS A 365 -21.52 44.64 12.20
N GLY A 366 -20.55 44.33 13.06
CA GLY A 366 -20.19 45.13 14.22
C GLY A 366 -20.74 44.65 15.56
N ALA A 367 -21.35 43.47 15.64
CA ALA A 367 -21.77 42.88 16.91
C ALA A 367 -20.57 42.48 17.77
N VAL A 368 -20.67 42.65 19.08
CA VAL A 368 -19.66 42.14 20.02
C VAL A 368 -19.69 40.64 20.01
N ARG A 369 -18.53 40.00 19.78
CA ARG A 369 -18.40 38.56 19.55
C ARG A 369 -19.07 37.73 20.66
N ASP A 370 -18.84 38.06 21.92
CA ASP A 370 -19.39 37.30 23.05
C ASP A 370 -20.91 37.43 23.19
N GLU A 371 -21.49 38.57 22.79
CA GLU A 371 -22.93 38.78 22.74
C GLU A 371 -23.54 38.00 21.58
N ALA A 372 -22.98 38.13 20.39
CA ALA A 372 -23.39 37.36 19.20
C ALA A 372 -23.32 35.85 19.46
N TYR A 373 -22.25 35.36 20.11
CA TYR A 373 -22.15 33.97 20.51
C TYR A 373 -23.32 33.52 21.40
N ARG A 374 -23.66 34.32 22.43
CA ARG A 374 -24.78 33.99 23.34
C ARG A 374 -26.12 33.97 22.61
N TRP A 375 -26.35 34.90 21.69
CA TRP A 375 -27.60 34.92 20.92
C TRP A 375 -27.73 33.70 20.03
N VAL A 376 -26.67 33.36 19.27
CA VAL A 376 -26.66 32.17 18.39
C VAL A 376 -26.79 30.88 19.21
N GLN A 377 -26.04 30.77 20.32
CA GLN A 377 -26.06 29.60 21.19
C GLN A 377 -27.46 29.35 21.78
N LYS A 378 -28.18 30.38 22.18
CA LYS A 378 -29.56 30.24 22.71
C LYS A 378 -30.42 29.43 21.73
N TYR A 379 -30.52 29.87 20.47
CA TYR A 379 -31.37 29.23 19.47
C TYR A 379 -30.80 27.89 18.98
N ALA A 380 -29.50 27.74 18.98
CA ALA A 380 -28.88 26.46 18.72
C ALA A 380 -29.22 25.41 19.78
N MET A 381 -29.25 25.78 21.06
CA MET A 381 -29.64 24.88 22.14
C MET A 381 -31.17 24.61 22.16
N GLU A 382 -32.00 25.59 21.83
CA GLU A 382 -33.44 25.36 21.65
C GLU A 382 -33.70 24.36 20.50
N ARG A 383 -32.97 24.48 19.40
CA ARG A 383 -33.02 23.49 18.32
C ARG A 383 -32.58 22.11 18.78
N TRP A 384 -31.44 22.02 19.46
CA TRP A 384 -30.87 20.76 19.90
C TRP A 384 -31.69 20.02 20.93
N LEU A 385 -32.21 20.73 21.93
CA LEU A 385 -32.94 20.15 23.06
C LEU A 385 -34.44 20.03 22.84
N GLU A 386 -35.04 21.00 22.14
CA GLU A 386 -36.49 21.12 22.03
C GLU A 386 -37.01 20.89 20.61
N GLY A 387 -36.13 20.77 19.62
CA GLY A 387 -36.50 20.55 18.22
C GLY A 387 -37.07 21.80 17.52
N LYS A 388 -36.97 23.00 18.12
CA LYS A 388 -37.44 24.25 17.52
C LYS A 388 -36.64 24.56 16.24
N ASP A 389 -37.26 25.33 15.33
CA ASP A 389 -36.61 25.75 14.11
C ASP A 389 -35.52 26.81 14.38
N PHE A 390 -34.27 26.53 13.98
CA PHE A 390 -33.12 27.39 14.28
C PHE A 390 -33.18 28.71 13.52
N ALA A 391 -33.52 28.69 12.22
CA ALA A 391 -33.60 29.89 11.40
C ALA A 391 -34.73 30.82 11.89
N THR A 392 -35.89 30.27 12.20
CA THR A 392 -37.02 31.03 12.76
C THR A 392 -36.65 31.68 14.10
N GLY A 393 -35.94 30.95 14.96
CA GLY A 393 -35.45 31.48 16.22
C GLY A 393 -34.51 32.67 16.02
N LEU A 394 -33.52 32.57 15.14
CA LEU A 394 -32.59 33.65 14.82
C LEU A 394 -33.32 34.90 14.27
N LYS A 395 -34.27 34.70 13.35
CA LYS A 395 -35.08 35.78 12.76
C LYS A 395 -36.03 36.45 13.74
N SER A 396 -36.37 35.80 14.86
CA SER A 396 -37.22 36.37 15.89
C SER A 396 -36.48 37.22 16.91
N ASP A 397 -35.14 37.18 16.96
CA ASP A 397 -34.37 37.89 18.01
C ASP A 397 -34.11 39.36 17.64
N GLU A 398 -34.62 40.26 18.45
CA GLU A 398 -34.49 41.71 18.27
C GLU A 398 -33.03 42.23 18.31
N ASN A 399 -32.10 41.50 18.93
CA ASN A 399 -30.69 41.86 18.92
C ASN A 399 -30.01 41.44 17.60
N ILE A 400 -30.34 40.25 17.08
CA ILE A 400 -29.83 39.76 15.78
C ILE A 400 -30.35 40.65 14.64
N LYS A 401 -31.63 41.04 14.67
CA LYS A 401 -32.27 41.94 13.68
C LYS A 401 -31.59 43.31 13.55
N LYS A 402 -30.89 43.78 14.58
CA LYS A 402 -30.11 45.03 14.49
C LYS A 402 -28.96 44.96 13.50
N TYR A 403 -28.46 43.75 13.19
CA TYR A 403 -27.27 43.51 12.40
C TYR A 403 -27.55 42.77 11.09
N LEU A 404 -28.50 41.82 11.09
CA LEU A 404 -28.79 40.96 9.93
C LEU A 404 -30.27 41.02 9.56
N THR A 405 -30.57 41.10 8.27
CA THR A 405 -31.92 40.92 7.73
C THR A 405 -32.27 39.42 7.64
N ASP A 406 -33.57 39.12 7.46
CA ASP A 406 -34.03 37.74 7.29
C ASP A 406 -33.40 37.08 6.08
N GLU A 407 -33.17 37.81 4.97
CA GLU A 407 -32.53 37.35 3.74
C GLU A 407 -31.03 37.05 3.98
N GLU A 408 -30.34 37.89 4.77
CA GLU A 408 -28.93 37.66 5.15
C GLU A 408 -28.79 36.42 6.03
N ILE A 409 -29.74 36.19 6.96
CA ILE A 409 -29.82 34.98 7.78
C ILE A 409 -30.04 33.75 6.87
N ASP A 410 -31.04 33.79 5.97
CA ASP A 410 -31.30 32.69 5.03
C ASP A 410 -30.08 32.35 4.14
N ALA A 411 -29.39 33.40 3.71
CA ALA A 411 -28.19 33.24 2.90
C ALA A 411 -27.03 32.54 3.64
N CYS A 412 -27.02 32.50 4.97
CA CYS A 412 -26.01 31.77 5.75
C CYS A 412 -26.22 30.26 5.73
N PHE A 413 -27.41 29.78 5.40
CA PHE A 413 -27.73 28.33 5.34
C PHE A 413 -27.39 27.67 4.00
N ASP A 414 -26.70 28.37 3.10
CA ASP A 414 -26.26 27.83 1.84
C ASP A 414 -24.91 27.12 2.00
N PRO A 415 -24.85 25.78 1.90
CA PRO A 415 -23.60 25.02 2.04
C PRO A 415 -22.56 25.37 0.98
N TYR A 416 -22.98 25.78 -0.23
CA TYR A 416 -22.06 26.09 -1.33
C TYR A 416 -21.23 27.34 -1.07
N LYS A 417 -21.73 28.29 -0.24
CA LYS A 417 -20.95 29.46 0.18
C LYS A 417 -19.73 29.07 1.03
N LEU A 418 -19.84 28.01 1.81
CA LEU A 418 -18.73 27.48 2.61
C LEU A 418 -17.72 26.69 1.76
N LEU A 419 -18.14 26.23 0.59
CA LEU A 419 -17.35 25.41 -0.34
C LEU A 419 -16.64 26.23 -1.43
N LYS A 420 -16.62 27.57 -1.31
CA LYS A 420 -16.07 28.50 -2.32
C LYS A 420 -14.60 28.26 -2.71
N HIS A 421 -13.82 27.57 -1.88
CA HIS A 421 -12.40 27.27 -2.12
C HIS A 421 -12.14 25.83 -2.62
N VAL A 422 -13.17 25.04 -2.90
CA VAL A 422 -13.02 23.68 -3.40
C VAL A 422 -12.19 23.65 -4.68
N ASP A 423 -12.50 24.53 -5.64
CA ASP A 423 -11.74 24.60 -6.90
C ASP A 423 -10.28 24.98 -6.67
N THR A 424 -10.00 25.90 -5.76
CA THR A 424 -8.62 26.28 -5.40
C THR A 424 -7.84 25.10 -4.80
N ILE A 425 -8.50 24.28 -3.98
CA ILE A 425 -7.86 23.08 -3.38
C ILE A 425 -7.64 22.00 -4.44
N MET A 426 -8.67 21.73 -5.24
CA MET A 426 -8.63 20.70 -6.30
C MET A 426 -7.61 21.02 -7.39
N ALA A 427 -7.42 22.31 -7.71
CA ALA A 427 -6.41 22.76 -8.67
C ALA A 427 -4.97 22.38 -8.27
N ARG A 428 -4.67 22.18 -6.98
CA ARG A 428 -3.37 21.68 -6.49
C ARG A 428 -3.06 20.26 -6.99
N PHE A 429 -4.09 19.52 -7.38
CA PHE A 429 -4.02 18.18 -7.94
C PHE A 429 -4.24 18.17 -9.46
N GLY A 430 -4.35 19.34 -10.09
CA GLY A 430 -4.70 19.47 -11.50
C GLY A 430 -6.12 18.99 -11.82
N LEU A 431 -7.07 19.22 -10.91
CA LEU A 431 -8.50 18.87 -11.02
C LEU A 431 -9.38 20.11 -10.99
#